data_b0fc090f678e554240241a80f2b3f2a6
#
_entry.id   b0fc090f678e554240241a80f2b3f2a6
#
_cell.length_a   1.000
_cell.length_b   1.000
_cell.length_c   1.000
_cell.angle_alpha   90.00
_cell.angle_beta   90.00
_cell.angle_gamma   90.00
#
_symmetry.space_group_name_H-M   'P 1'
#
loop_
_entity.id
_entity.type
_entity.pdbx_description
1 polymer ?
#
loop_
_entity_poly.entity_id
_entity_poly.type
_entity_poly.pdbx_seq_one_letter_code
_entity_poly.pdbx_strand_id
1 'polypeptide(L)'
;MLVKNCLLKKFLMVLTALFVSLNFSASAETVKNSKEDKIIEIRVQGNRKIETSTILAKIGSKTGSSFSPEQVSKDINSVFSLGFFKDVQIDGKRVSEGIILAFIVSEKPIIKSVTVKGNKIIEIDKIKKEITLVTDTILSRKEIENSIKKIKALYQGEGYYLVEISQQQKPLPQNGVEVILNIKEGSKVTLKRIIIEGNKAFTDKQIKDAMETKEDWIFAWATSAGEFKEDIFKKDLQKIDSLYQDNGYIEVEIGEPRIEVSSDKKNIYLIISVKEGRQFKIGRIDIQGNTLLSDKEVTDTIGFKRGSVFNRGKLENGIIALSDLHAQKGYLFADIIPMRKFPKDLPIINLNLNIDKGEKYYVGRIDITGNFKTRDKVIRRELTLTEGDPVNSLQLRQSREDMYALGYFNDIKVKTKRGEGRKNLDLEMNVEERATGSLSFGAGFSSAENIVGMVSVSEDNLFGKGWKISLSAQLSSRATEFDLSFTDPWLLDKPISAGIDIYNKRAEDFSNKFSRQETGARMRFGFRAFERVWAFIAPRLGTEKISNVDSGASKYIKQFEGSQQTRSILYSLTRDTRNHPLFPSKGTRYEISYEHAGAALGGDIDFYRILVDAS
;
A
#
# COMPACT_ATOMS: atom_id res chain seq x y z
N MET A 1 -39.54 -12.56 -44.94
CA MET A 1 -39.76 -11.56 -46.01
C MET A 1 -38.75 -10.41 -45.88
N LEU A 2 -37.45 -10.71 -45.67
CA LEU A 2 -36.39 -9.69 -45.39
C LEU A 2 -35.01 -10.11 -45.90
N VAL A 3 -34.95 -10.82 -47.03
CA VAL A 3 -33.69 -11.32 -47.67
C VAL A 3 -33.54 -10.86 -49.13
N LYS A 4 -34.46 -10.05 -49.66
CA LYS A 4 -34.43 -9.66 -51.10
C LYS A 4 -33.85 -8.26 -51.40
N ASN A 5 -33.46 -7.45 -50.38
CA ASN A 5 -32.98 -6.06 -50.62
C ASN A 5 -31.45 -5.89 -50.58
N CYS A 6 -30.65 -6.95 -50.31
CA CYS A 6 -29.19 -6.80 -50.25
C CYS A 6 -28.47 -7.13 -51.56
N LEU A 7 -29.13 -7.86 -52.51
CA LEU A 7 -28.55 -8.25 -53.80
C LEU A 7 -28.74 -7.17 -54.90
N LEU A 8 -29.74 -6.30 -54.79
CA LEU A 8 -30.00 -5.28 -55.80
C LEU A 8 -29.08 -4.07 -55.69
N LYS A 9 -28.54 -3.76 -54.49
CA LYS A 9 -27.57 -2.67 -54.29
C LYS A 9 -26.14 -3.00 -54.72
N LYS A 10 -25.76 -4.29 -54.76
CA LYS A 10 -24.44 -4.71 -55.26
C LYS A 10 -24.40 -4.87 -56.78
N PHE A 11 -25.54 -5.03 -57.45
CA PHE A 11 -25.61 -5.14 -58.91
C PHE A 11 -25.62 -3.75 -59.61
N LEU A 12 -26.07 -2.70 -58.93
CA LEU A 12 -26.07 -1.33 -59.48
C LEU A 12 -24.70 -0.64 -59.35
N MET A 13 -23.80 -1.10 -58.48
CA MET A 13 -22.45 -0.55 -58.31
C MET A 13 -21.44 -1.16 -59.31
N VAL A 14 -21.74 -2.32 -59.91
CA VAL A 14 -20.90 -2.94 -60.95
C VAL A 14 -21.25 -2.44 -62.33
N LEU A 15 -22.47 -1.93 -62.58
CA LEU A 15 -22.88 -1.42 -63.88
C LEU A 15 -22.42 0.00 -64.15
N THR A 16 -22.08 0.79 -63.14
CA THR A 16 -21.51 2.15 -63.29
C THR A 16 -20.00 2.14 -63.51
N ALA A 17 -19.32 1.05 -63.24
CA ALA A 17 -17.88 0.89 -63.48
C ALA A 17 -17.56 0.40 -64.91
N LEU A 18 -18.56 -0.04 -65.69
CA LEU A 18 -18.35 -0.59 -67.05
C LEU A 18 -18.71 0.39 -68.16
N PHE A 19 -19.20 1.60 -67.89
CA PHE A 19 -19.62 2.58 -68.91
C PHE A 19 -18.66 3.77 -69.07
N VAL A 20 -17.48 3.78 -68.40
CA VAL A 20 -16.45 4.83 -68.55
C VAL A 20 -15.20 4.35 -69.32
N SER A 21 -15.21 3.13 -69.87
CA SER A 21 -14.03 2.57 -70.57
C SER A 21 -14.19 2.44 -72.08
N LEU A 22 -14.98 3.28 -72.71
CA LEU A 22 -15.03 3.32 -74.20
C LEU A 22 -15.22 4.77 -74.64
N ASN A 23 -14.10 5.40 -74.94
CA ASN A 23 -13.85 6.48 -75.90
C ASN A 23 -12.76 7.42 -75.41
N PHE A 24 -11.54 7.06 -75.62
CA PHE A 24 -10.47 8.03 -75.94
C PHE A 24 -9.35 7.29 -76.66
N SER A 25 -9.56 7.07 -77.96
CA SER A 25 -8.47 6.91 -78.89
C SER A 25 -8.11 8.27 -79.40
N ALA A 26 -7.06 8.87 -78.88
CA ALA A 26 -6.44 10.06 -79.45
C ALA A 26 -4.93 9.91 -79.32
N SER A 27 -4.31 9.64 -80.44
CA SER A 27 -2.98 9.99 -80.92
C SER A 27 -1.89 10.17 -79.86
N ALA A 28 -1.04 9.15 -79.75
CA ALA A 28 0.29 9.28 -79.16
C ALA A 28 1.16 10.13 -80.09
N GLU A 29 1.31 11.40 -79.83
CA GLU A 29 2.48 12.16 -80.23
C GLU A 29 3.52 12.04 -79.10
N THR A 30 4.55 11.30 -79.39
CA THR A 30 5.77 11.19 -78.60
C THR A 30 6.47 12.54 -78.60
N VAL A 31 6.24 13.34 -77.55
CA VAL A 31 7.17 14.38 -77.19
C VAL A 31 8.11 13.88 -76.11
N LYS A 32 9.23 13.31 -76.54
CA LYS A 32 10.43 13.17 -75.73
C LYS A 32 10.94 14.56 -75.42
N ASN A 33 10.70 15.07 -74.22
CA ASN A 33 11.54 16.03 -73.54
C ASN A 33 11.33 15.87 -72.03
N SER A 34 12.06 14.89 -71.44
CA SER A 34 12.20 14.77 -70.01
C SER A 34 13.18 15.81 -69.53
N LYS A 35 12.75 17.06 -69.37
CA LYS A 35 13.29 17.84 -68.29
C LYS A 35 12.69 17.26 -67.04
N GLU A 36 13.49 16.53 -66.23
CA GLU A 36 13.10 16.09 -64.90
C GLU A 36 12.41 17.29 -64.21
N ASP A 37 11.11 17.12 -63.81
CA ASP A 37 10.38 18.11 -63.03
C ASP A 37 11.05 18.23 -61.68
N LYS A 38 12.02 19.18 -61.55
CA LYS A 38 12.75 19.40 -60.29
C LYS A 38 11.96 20.34 -59.38
N ILE A 39 12.00 20.01 -58.10
CA ILE A 39 11.46 20.90 -57.06
C ILE A 39 12.38 22.09 -56.92
N ILE A 40 11.97 23.28 -57.29
CA ILE A 40 12.79 24.50 -57.21
C ILE A 40 12.60 25.22 -55.88
N GLU A 41 11.44 25.09 -55.27
CA GLU A 41 11.13 25.76 -54.02
C GLU A 41 10.11 24.93 -53.22
N ILE A 42 10.26 24.92 -51.89
CA ILE A 42 9.28 24.39 -50.97
C ILE A 42 8.85 25.49 -50.03
N ARG A 43 7.53 25.77 -50.03
CA ARG A 43 6.88 26.78 -49.16
C ARG A 43 6.02 26.09 -48.13
N VAL A 44 5.92 26.67 -46.96
CA VAL A 44 4.93 26.29 -45.92
C VAL A 44 4.00 27.48 -45.71
N GLN A 45 2.72 27.22 -45.71
CA GLN A 45 1.67 28.23 -45.53
C GLN A 45 0.63 27.77 -44.52
N GLY A 46 0.07 28.68 -43.74
CA GLY A 46 -0.98 28.39 -42.77
C GLY A 46 -0.48 28.01 -41.36
N ASN A 47 0.83 27.78 -41.19
CA ASN A 47 1.42 27.66 -39.87
C ASN A 47 1.44 29.01 -39.13
N ARG A 48 1.17 28.96 -37.82
CA ARG A 48 1.10 30.16 -36.95
C ARG A 48 2.03 30.01 -35.74
N LYS A 49 1.93 28.91 -35.00
CA LYS A 49 2.72 28.62 -33.79
C LYS A 49 3.82 27.62 -34.08
N ILE A 50 3.59 26.72 -35.05
CA ILE A 50 4.60 25.72 -35.42
C ILE A 50 5.54 26.35 -36.43
N GLU A 51 6.84 26.33 -36.10
CA GLU A 51 7.86 26.88 -36.96
C GLU A 51 7.96 26.15 -38.31
N THR A 52 8.18 26.88 -39.37
CA THR A 52 8.39 26.33 -40.71
C THR A 52 9.53 25.31 -40.75
N SER A 53 10.58 25.56 -40.01
CA SER A 53 11.75 24.66 -39.82
C SER A 53 11.34 23.26 -39.31
N THR A 54 10.40 23.20 -38.37
CA THR A 54 9.89 21.93 -37.80
C THR A 54 9.14 21.09 -38.86
N ILE A 55 8.39 21.75 -39.73
CA ILE A 55 7.66 21.11 -40.80
C ILE A 55 8.65 20.61 -41.86
N LEU A 56 9.56 21.48 -42.30
CA LEU A 56 10.57 21.17 -43.31
C LEU A 56 11.51 20.05 -42.89
N ALA A 57 11.81 19.91 -41.61
CA ALA A 57 12.63 18.82 -41.06
C ALA A 57 11.97 17.43 -41.18
N LYS A 58 10.65 17.37 -41.37
CA LYS A 58 9.88 16.10 -41.49
C LYS A 58 9.60 15.68 -42.93
N ILE A 59 9.80 16.56 -43.90
CA ILE A 59 9.59 16.26 -45.31
C ILE A 59 10.85 15.63 -45.93
N GLY A 60 10.63 14.60 -46.72
CA GLY A 60 11.68 13.93 -47.49
C GLY A 60 12.00 14.64 -48.81
N SER A 61 11.01 15.37 -49.38
CA SER A 61 11.22 16.21 -50.57
C SER A 61 12.20 17.33 -50.28
N LYS A 62 13.15 17.59 -51.20
CA LYS A 62 14.16 18.66 -51.07
C LYS A 62 14.23 19.51 -52.32
N THR A 63 14.54 20.76 -52.15
CA THR A 63 14.87 21.65 -53.28
C THR A 63 16.01 21.06 -54.11
N GLY A 64 15.84 20.99 -55.43
CA GLY A 64 16.76 20.35 -56.37
C GLY A 64 16.52 18.87 -56.64
N SER A 65 15.65 18.16 -55.88
CA SER A 65 15.24 16.77 -56.15
C SER A 65 14.15 16.68 -57.20
N SER A 66 14.03 15.51 -57.86
CA SER A 66 12.96 15.22 -58.79
C SER A 66 11.63 15.10 -58.07
N PHE A 67 10.58 15.62 -58.64
CA PHE A 67 9.21 15.53 -58.08
C PHE A 67 8.68 14.08 -58.14
N SER A 68 8.27 13.56 -57.03
CA SER A 68 7.63 12.25 -56.91
C SER A 68 6.29 12.34 -56.14
N PRO A 69 5.17 12.00 -56.79
CA PRO A 69 3.87 11.95 -56.11
C PRO A 69 3.84 11.02 -54.90
N GLU A 70 4.61 9.92 -54.95
CA GLU A 70 4.71 8.96 -53.85
C GLU A 70 5.46 9.58 -52.65
N GLN A 71 6.55 10.34 -52.90
CA GLN A 71 7.27 11.03 -51.85
C GLN A 71 6.42 12.14 -51.22
N VAL A 72 5.68 12.90 -52.05
CA VAL A 72 4.76 13.93 -51.58
C VAL A 72 3.67 13.35 -50.68
N SER A 73 3.13 12.16 -51.03
CA SER A 73 2.13 11.49 -50.17
C SER A 73 2.75 11.05 -48.85
N LYS A 74 4.00 10.55 -48.84
CA LYS A 74 4.75 10.24 -47.61
C LYS A 74 5.01 11.50 -46.77
N ASP A 75 5.32 12.61 -47.40
CA ASP A 75 5.57 13.88 -46.75
C ASP A 75 4.32 14.44 -46.05
N ILE A 76 3.14 14.38 -46.73
CA ILE A 76 1.86 14.72 -46.11
C ILE A 76 1.66 13.91 -44.82
N ASN A 77 1.83 12.59 -44.91
CA ASN A 77 1.67 11.69 -43.76
C ASN A 77 2.69 11.99 -42.65
N SER A 78 3.92 12.29 -43.02
CA SER A 78 5.00 12.64 -42.07
C SER A 78 4.71 13.95 -41.32
N VAL A 79 4.25 14.98 -42.03
CA VAL A 79 3.83 16.25 -41.43
C VAL A 79 2.59 16.07 -40.58
N PHE A 80 1.59 15.31 -41.06
CA PHE A 80 0.38 15.03 -40.30
C PHE A 80 0.66 14.23 -39.02
N SER A 81 1.64 13.31 -39.09
CA SER A 81 2.08 12.49 -37.93
C SER A 81 2.70 13.28 -36.79
N LEU A 82 3.11 14.55 -37.03
CA LEU A 82 3.53 15.48 -35.95
C LEU A 82 2.40 15.75 -34.94
N GLY A 83 1.14 15.47 -35.33
CA GLY A 83 0.00 15.58 -34.43
C GLY A 83 -0.52 17.01 -34.20
N PHE A 84 0.16 18.03 -34.75
CA PHE A 84 -0.14 19.44 -34.56
C PHE A 84 -1.19 19.99 -35.54
N PHE A 85 -1.42 19.30 -36.64
CA PHE A 85 -2.24 19.78 -37.74
C PHE A 85 -3.59 19.06 -37.77
N LYS A 86 -4.62 19.85 -38.12
CA LYS A 86 -5.97 19.39 -38.42
C LYS A 86 -6.04 18.89 -39.87
N ASP A 87 -5.33 19.58 -40.76
CA ASP A 87 -5.27 19.28 -42.19
C ASP A 87 -3.90 19.67 -42.76
N VAL A 88 -3.43 18.90 -43.74
CA VAL A 88 -2.18 19.09 -44.47
C VAL A 88 -2.47 18.84 -45.94
N GLN A 89 -2.40 19.89 -46.77
CA GLN A 89 -2.58 19.82 -48.19
C GLN A 89 -1.29 20.27 -48.90
N ILE A 90 -1.09 19.82 -50.11
CA ILE A 90 0.02 20.27 -50.96
C ILE A 90 -0.56 20.84 -52.26
N ASP A 91 -0.13 22.05 -52.57
CA ASP A 91 -0.35 22.67 -53.88
C ASP A 91 0.97 22.67 -54.66
N GLY A 92 0.97 22.07 -55.84
CA GLY A 92 2.12 21.96 -56.74
C GLY A 92 1.94 22.84 -57.98
N LYS A 93 2.64 23.97 -58.01
CA LYS A 93 2.59 24.90 -59.17
C LYS A 93 3.76 24.65 -60.10
N ARG A 94 3.47 24.27 -61.37
CA ARG A 94 4.47 24.21 -62.43
C ARG A 94 4.81 25.62 -62.94
N VAL A 95 6.09 25.87 -63.05
CA VAL A 95 6.66 27.11 -63.64
C VAL A 95 7.75 26.74 -64.67
N SER A 96 8.23 27.71 -65.45
CA SER A 96 9.23 27.43 -66.51
C SER A 96 10.51 26.78 -66.02
N GLU A 97 10.86 26.90 -64.73
CA GLU A 97 12.11 26.43 -64.15
C GLU A 97 11.97 25.14 -63.35
N GLY A 98 10.72 24.65 -63.10
CA GLY A 98 10.43 23.44 -62.31
C GLY A 98 9.11 23.50 -61.56
N ILE A 99 9.05 22.85 -60.40
CA ILE A 99 7.82 22.78 -59.56
C ILE A 99 8.07 23.48 -58.23
N ILE A 100 7.14 24.35 -57.85
CA ILE A 100 7.04 24.93 -56.50
C ILE A 100 6.03 24.11 -55.72
N LEU A 101 6.45 23.53 -54.58
CA LEU A 101 5.57 22.78 -53.67
C LEU A 101 5.20 23.68 -52.48
N ALA A 102 3.90 23.93 -52.30
CA ALA A 102 3.37 24.65 -51.15
C ALA A 102 2.66 23.66 -50.19
N PHE A 103 3.22 23.45 -49.02
CA PHE A 103 2.56 22.71 -47.94
C PHE A 103 1.61 23.65 -47.20
N ILE A 104 0.31 23.49 -47.43
CA ILE A 104 -0.74 24.29 -46.80
C ILE A 104 -1.20 23.52 -45.58
N VAL A 105 -0.86 24.04 -44.40
CA VAL A 105 -1.17 23.35 -43.12
C VAL A 105 -2.26 24.13 -42.37
N SER A 106 -3.13 23.40 -41.71
CA SER A 106 -4.11 23.99 -40.78
C SER A 106 -3.81 23.47 -39.38
N GLU A 107 -3.34 24.33 -38.50
CA GLU A 107 -3.01 23.95 -37.12
C GLU A 107 -4.27 23.63 -36.31
N LYS A 108 -4.17 22.62 -35.46
CA LYS A 108 -5.19 22.34 -34.42
C LYS A 108 -5.29 23.54 -33.47
N PRO A 109 -6.45 23.81 -32.90
CA PRO A 109 -6.62 24.93 -31.98
C PRO A 109 -5.82 24.74 -30.70
N ILE A 110 -5.51 25.86 -30.04
CA ILE A 110 -4.78 25.91 -28.76
C ILE A 110 -5.79 26.05 -27.65
N ILE A 111 -5.64 25.25 -26.60
CA ILE A 111 -6.47 25.30 -25.39
C ILE A 111 -6.21 26.61 -24.67
N LYS A 112 -7.19 27.50 -24.59
CA LYS A 112 -7.11 28.76 -23.83
C LYS A 112 -7.69 28.63 -22.44
N SER A 113 -8.71 27.80 -22.28
CA SER A 113 -9.31 27.52 -20.97
C SER A 113 -9.98 26.15 -20.96
N VAL A 114 -10.06 25.56 -19.78
CA VAL A 114 -10.82 24.35 -19.52
C VAL A 114 -11.85 24.66 -18.45
N THR A 115 -13.12 24.51 -18.80
CA THR A 115 -14.25 24.80 -17.90
C THR A 115 -15.00 23.52 -17.60
N VAL A 116 -15.29 23.28 -16.32
CA VAL A 116 -16.13 22.17 -15.86
C VAL A 116 -17.48 22.71 -15.45
N LYS A 117 -18.55 22.04 -15.87
CA LYS A 117 -19.94 22.42 -15.55
C LYS A 117 -20.73 21.21 -15.10
N GLY A 118 -21.67 21.42 -14.19
CA GLY A 118 -22.64 20.39 -13.75
C GLY A 118 -22.20 19.56 -12.55
N ASN A 119 -20.99 19.76 -12.05
CA ASN A 119 -20.52 19.16 -10.80
C ASN A 119 -21.21 19.85 -9.61
N LYS A 120 -21.82 19.04 -8.73
CA LYS A 120 -22.47 19.47 -7.48
C LYS A 120 -21.97 18.67 -6.29
N ILE A 121 -21.63 17.41 -6.50
CA ILE A 121 -21.24 16.43 -5.49
C ILE A 121 -19.73 16.52 -5.22
N ILE A 122 -18.92 16.55 -6.29
CA ILE A 122 -17.47 16.59 -6.15
C ILE A 122 -17.00 18.03 -6.36
N GLU A 123 -16.18 18.51 -5.41
CA GLU A 123 -15.58 19.84 -5.47
C GLU A 123 -14.72 20.01 -6.73
N ILE A 124 -14.83 21.20 -7.32
CA ILE A 124 -14.13 21.54 -8.56
C ILE A 124 -12.62 21.32 -8.50
N ASP A 125 -12.00 21.56 -7.34
CA ASP A 125 -10.56 21.42 -7.16
C ASP A 125 -10.08 19.96 -7.17
N LYS A 126 -10.92 19.02 -6.73
CA LYS A 126 -10.66 17.59 -6.89
C LYS A 126 -10.73 17.18 -8.37
N ILE A 127 -11.74 17.68 -9.09
CA ILE A 127 -11.91 17.40 -10.53
C ILE A 127 -10.76 17.98 -11.34
N LYS A 128 -10.31 19.20 -11.04
CA LYS A 128 -9.19 19.85 -11.74
C LYS A 128 -7.88 19.07 -11.64
N LYS A 129 -7.64 18.37 -10.53
CA LYS A 129 -6.45 17.50 -10.36
C LYS A 129 -6.42 16.32 -11.32
N GLU A 130 -7.58 15.86 -11.76
CA GLU A 130 -7.71 14.75 -12.70
C GLU A 130 -7.69 15.18 -14.17
N ILE A 131 -7.76 16.48 -14.44
CA ILE A 131 -7.72 17.03 -15.80
C ILE A 131 -6.28 17.01 -16.30
N THR A 132 -6.05 16.29 -17.40
CA THR A 132 -4.73 16.23 -18.06
C THR A 132 -4.55 17.30 -19.13
N LEU A 133 -5.59 18.05 -19.44
CA LEU A 133 -5.56 19.17 -20.40
C LEU A 133 -4.79 20.35 -19.81
N VAL A 134 -3.78 20.79 -20.53
CA VAL A 134 -2.95 21.94 -20.13
C VAL A 134 -3.29 23.14 -21.02
N THR A 135 -3.47 24.31 -20.43
CA THR A 135 -3.67 25.57 -21.17
C THR A 135 -2.43 25.94 -21.99
N ASP A 136 -2.63 26.68 -23.06
CA ASP A 136 -1.63 27.10 -24.04
C ASP A 136 -0.92 25.95 -24.80
N THR A 137 -1.46 24.74 -24.74
CA THR A 137 -1.05 23.59 -25.55
C THR A 137 -2.03 23.31 -26.68
N ILE A 138 -1.59 22.54 -27.67
CA ILE A 138 -2.42 22.14 -28.82
C ILE A 138 -3.47 21.14 -28.37
N LEU A 139 -4.70 21.30 -28.83
CA LEU A 139 -5.83 20.45 -28.49
C LEU A 139 -5.58 19.01 -28.96
N SER A 140 -5.53 18.07 -28.02
CA SER A 140 -5.39 16.63 -28.26
C SER A 140 -6.68 15.92 -27.88
N ARG A 141 -7.27 15.18 -28.81
CA ARG A 141 -8.43 14.33 -28.55
C ARG A 141 -8.13 13.28 -27.49
N LYS A 142 -6.93 12.71 -27.52
CA LYS A 142 -6.46 11.71 -26.54
C LYS A 142 -6.45 12.28 -25.12
N GLU A 143 -5.99 13.52 -24.95
CA GLU A 143 -5.96 14.16 -23.62
C GLU A 143 -7.35 14.51 -23.11
N ILE A 144 -8.29 14.85 -24.00
CA ILE A 144 -9.69 15.01 -23.60
C ILE A 144 -10.27 13.69 -23.10
N GLU A 145 -10.08 12.61 -23.86
CA GLU A 145 -10.55 11.27 -23.50
C GLU A 145 -9.92 10.78 -22.19
N ASN A 146 -8.63 11.02 -21.98
CA ASN A 146 -7.93 10.73 -20.73
C ASN A 146 -8.52 11.51 -19.55
N SER A 147 -8.75 12.79 -19.70
CA SER A 147 -9.38 13.63 -18.67
C SER A 147 -10.79 13.13 -18.33
N ILE A 148 -11.60 12.84 -19.33
CA ILE A 148 -12.95 12.27 -19.15
C ILE A 148 -12.87 10.94 -18.39
N LYS A 149 -11.94 10.05 -18.78
CA LYS A 149 -11.77 8.76 -18.14
C LYS A 149 -11.39 8.90 -16.65
N LYS A 150 -10.47 9.81 -16.34
CA LYS A 150 -10.03 10.05 -14.96
C LYS A 150 -11.15 10.69 -14.11
N ILE A 151 -11.84 11.68 -14.64
CA ILE A 151 -12.97 12.30 -13.96
C ILE A 151 -14.08 11.26 -13.73
N LYS A 152 -14.36 10.41 -14.72
CA LYS A 152 -15.35 9.34 -14.59
C LYS A 152 -14.95 8.36 -13.48
N ALA A 153 -13.69 7.96 -13.41
CA ALA A 153 -13.17 7.10 -12.35
C ALA A 153 -13.30 7.74 -10.96
N LEU A 154 -13.06 9.06 -10.85
CA LEU A 154 -13.25 9.82 -9.61
C LEU A 154 -14.71 9.75 -9.12
N TYR A 155 -15.68 9.98 -10.01
CA TYR A 155 -17.11 9.88 -9.69
C TYR A 155 -17.53 8.45 -9.32
N GLN A 156 -17.01 7.47 -10.05
CA GLN A 156 -17.29 6.05 -9.78
C GLN A 156 -16.73 5.63 -8.42
N GLY A 157 -15.55 6.13 -8.02
CA GLY A 157 -14.98 5.93 -6.70
C GLY A 157 -15.85 6.45 -5.55
N GLU A 158 -16.68 7.46 -5.81
CA GLU A 158 -17.63 8.02 -4.85
C GLU A 158 -19.04 7.38 -4.95
N GLY A 159 -19.20 6.35 -5.80
CA GLY A 159 -20.47 5.61 -5.97
C GLY A 159 -21.40 6.14 -7.06
N TYR A 160 -20.96 7.13 -7.85
CA TYR A 160 -21.75 7.72 -8.96
C TYR A 160 -21.41 7.00 -10.28
N TYR A 161 -21.76 5.74 -10.38
CA TYR A 161 -21.38 4.87 -11.49
C TYR A 161 -22.02 5.30 -12.83
N LEU A 162 -23.16 5.98 -12.79
CA LEU A 162 -23.92 6.43 -13.96
C LEU A 162 -23.55 7.84 -14.42
N VAL A 163 -22.40 8.36 -13.99
CA VAL A 163 -21.92 9.66 -14.43
C VAL A 163 -21.71 9.69 -15.96
N GLU A 164 -22.28 10.68 -16.60
CA GLU A 164 -22.07 10.99 -18.02
C GLU A 164 -21.25 12.27 -18.14
N ILE A 165 -20.17 12.22 -18.92
CA ILE A 165 -19.32 13.38 -19.16
C ILE A 165 -19.24 13.59 -20.66
N SER A 166 -19.68 14.76 -21.11
CA SER A 166 -19.61 15.19 -22.50
C SER A 166 -18.68 16.40 -22.63
N GLN A 167 -18.02 16.48 -23.78
CA GLN A 167 -17.17 17.60 -24.11
C GLN A 167 -17.87 18.54 -25.09
N GLN A 168 -17.63 19.85 -24.96
CA GLN A 168 -17.97 20.86 -25.92
C GLN A 168 -16.75 21.74 -26.19
N GLN A 169 -16.50 22.04 -27.46
CA GLN A 169 -15.40 22.91 -27.88
C GLN A 169 -16.02 24.24 -28.38
N LYS A 170 -15.64 25.34 -27.74
CA LYS A 170 -16.07 26.68 -28.14
C LYS A 170 -14.89 27.41 -28.77
N PRO A 171 -14.95 27.72 -30.08
CA PRO A 171 -13.90 28.45 -30.77
C PRO A 171 -13.70 29.85 -30.17
N LEU A 172 -12.45 30.25 -30.07
CA LEU A 172 -12.01 31.57 -29.61
C LEU A 172 -11.10 32.21 -30.68
N PRO A 173 -10.95 33.56 -30.66
CA PRO A 173 -10.03 34.25 -31.56
C PRO A 173 -8.62 33.64 -31.56
N GLN A 174 -7.84 33.91 -32.62
CA GLN A 174 -6.44 33.49 -32.77
C GLN A 174 -6.21 31.95 -32.70
N ASN A 175 -7.12 31.17 -33.33
CA ASN A 175 -7.09 29.72 -33.30
C ASN A 175 -7.12 29.14 -31.87
N GLY A 176 -7.74 29.84 -30.92
CA GLY A 176 -7.97 29.39 -29.56
C GLY A 176 -9.20 28.49 -29.43
N VAL A 177 -9.28 27.72 -28.37
CA VAL A 177 -10.47 26.95 -28.03
C VAL A 177 -10.65 26.91 -26.50
N GLU A 178 -11.89 27.07 -26.06
CA GLU A 178 -12.31 26.71 -24.70
C GLU A 178 -12.88 25.30 -24.75
N VAL A 179 -12.34 24.40 -23.88
CA VAL A 179 -12.85 23.05 -23.69
C VAL A 179 -13.80 23.06 -22.51
N ILE A 180 -15.07 22.75 -22.74
CA ILE A 180 -16.08 22.67 -21.68
C ILE A 180 -16.40 21.18 -21.44
N LEU A 181 -16.18 20.71 -20.21
CA LEU A 181 -16.56 19.38 -19.76
C LEU A 181 -17.89 19.49 -19.01
N ASN A 182 -18.97 18.99 -19.62
CA ASN A 182 -20.28 18.97 -19.00
C ASN A 182 -20.51 17.64 -18.31
N ILE A 183 -20.74 17.68 -17.00
CA ILE A 183 -20.92 16.52 -16.13
C ILE A 183 -22.40 16.40 -15.77
N LYS A 184 -22.97 15.22 -15.99
CA LYS A 184 -24.23 14.79 -15.41
C LYS A 184 -23.91 13.70 -14.39
N GLU A 185 -23.95 14.04 -13.12
CA GLU A 185 -23.48 13.18 -12.04
C GLU A 185 -24.28 11.90 -11.88
N GLY A 186 -25.57 11.93 -12.22
CA GLY A 186 -26.49 10.81 -12.01
C GLY A 186 -26.84 10.63 -10.53
N SER A 187 -27.41 9.47 -10.20
CA SER A 187 -27.71 9.06 -8.82
C SER A 187 -26.62 8.16 -8.31
N LYS A 188 -26.37 8.19 -7.00
CA LYS A 188 -25.54 7.18 -6.34
C LYS A 188 -26.22 5.82 -6.54
N VAL A 189 -25.48 4.83 -6.99
CA VAL A 189 -25.98 3.46 -7.19
C VAL A 189 -25.47 2.55 -6.08
N THR A 190 -26.32 1.59 -5.69
CA THR A 190 -26.03 0.65 -4.63
C THR A 190 -25.86 -0.75 -5.23
N LEU A 191 -24.82 -1.47 -4.82
CA LEU A 191 -24.62 -2.86 -5.19
C LEU A 191 -25.62 -3.75 -4.44
N LYS A 192 -26.69 -4.13 -5.14
CA LYS A 192 -27.80 -4.86 -4.54
C LYS A 192 -27.52 -6.36 -4.42
N ARG A 193 -26.85 -6.94 -5.41
CA ARG A 193 -26.56 -8.38 -5.43
C ARG A 193 -25.33 -8.68 -6.29
N ILE A 194 -24.56 -9.67 -5.82
CA ILE A 194 -23.49 -10.33 -6.56
C ILE A 194 -24.01 -11.72 -6.95
N ILE A 195 -24.00 -12.02 -8.24
CA ILE A 195 -24.46 -13.28 -8.80
C ILE A 195 -23.24 -14.03 -9.31
N ILE A 196 -23.05 -15.25 -8.87
CA ILE A 196 -21.96 -16.10 -9.32
C ILE A 196 -22.58 -17.18 -10.22
N GLU A 197 -22.06 -17.32 -11.43
CA GLU A 197 -22.54 -18.29 -12.41
C GLU A 197 -21.47 -19.35 -12.68
N GLY A 198 -21.85 -20.62 -12.68
CA GLY A 198 -20.98 -21.74 -13.05
C GLY A 198 -20.17 -22.36 -11.93
N ASN A 199 -20.26 -21.81 -10.71
CA ASN A 199 -19.65 -22.37 -9.50
C ASN A 199 -20.41 -23.66 -9.06
N LYS A 200 -19.65 -24.72 -8.84
CA LYS A 200 -20.13 -26.02 -8.34
C LYS A 200 -19.36 -26.48 -7.11
N ALA A 201 -18.06 -26.21 -7.09
CA ALA A 201 -17.15 -26.60 -6.01
C ALA A 201 -17.33 -25.75 -4.75
N PHE A 202 -17.69 -24.47 -4.92
CA PHE A 202 -17.93 -23.54 -3.84
C PHE A 202 -19.34 -22.96 -3.94
N THR A 203 -19.93 -22.72 -2.80
CA THR A 203 -21.21 -21.99 -2.72
C THR A 203 -20.99 -20.51 -2.99
N ASP A 204 -22.02 -19.81 -3.45
CA ASP A 204 -21.99 -18.34 -3.61
C ASP A 204 -21.50 -17.64 -2.34
N LYS A 205 -21.93 -18.14 -1.18
CA LYS A 205 -21.53 -17.58 0.11
C LYS A 205 -20.01 -17.67 0.32
N GLN A 206 -19.40 -18.84 0.06
CA GLN A 206 -17.95 -19.02 0.24
C GLN A 206 -17.16 -18.09 -0.69
N ILE A 207 -17.62 -17.92 -1.94
CA ILE A 207 -16.97 -17.00 -2.88
C ILE A 207 -17.14 -15.54 -2.42
N LYS A 208 -18.35 -15.14 -2.02
CA LYS A 208 -18.63 -13.78 -1.51
C LYS A 208 -17.92 -13.48 -0.19
N ASP A 209 -17.70 -14.49 0.66
CA ASP A 209 -16.94 -14.33 1.92
C ASP A 209 -15.46 -14.02 1.64
N ALA A 210 -14.89 -14.56 0.55
CA ALA A 210 -13.52 -14.25 0.12
C ALA A 210 -13.37 -12.83 -0.45
N MET A 211 -14.46 -12.23 -0.94
CA MET A 211 -14.48 -10.88 -1.51
C MET A 211 -14.52 -9.81 -0.42
N GLU A 212 -13.94 -8.64 -0.72
CA GLU A 212 -14.06 -7.43 0.09
C GLU A 212 -15.32 -6.63 -0.26
N THR A 213 -15.68 -6.62 -1.56
CA THR A 213 -16.93 -6.04 -2.06
C THR A 213 -18.13 -6.78 -1.46
N LYS A 214 -19.03 -6.06 -0.79
CA LYS A 214 -20.23 -6.62 -0.11
C LYS A 214 -21.51 -6.04 -0.68
N GLU A 215 -22.56 -6.87 -0.67
CA GLU A 215 -23.92 -6.48 -1.03
C GLU A 215 -24.50 -5.50 -0.01
N ASP A 216 -25.45 -4.68 -0.43
CA ASP A 216 -26.24 -3.79 0.43
C ASP A 216 -27.10 -4.57 1.45
N TRP A 217 -27.16 -4.06 2.67
CA TRP A 217 -27.98 -4.64 3.75
C TRP A 217 -28.51 -3.56 4.71
N ILE A 218 -29.40 -3.93 5.62
CA ILE A 218 -30.16 -2.98 6.47
C ILE A 218 -29.28 -2.01 7.26
N PHE A 219 -28.07 -2.42 7.68
CA PHE A 219 -27.12 -1.57 8.42
C PHE A 219 -25.93 -1.11 7.56
N ALA A 220 -26.07 -1.10 6.24
CA ALA A 220 -25.00 -0.66 5.31
C ALA A 220 -24.54 0.78 5.57
N TRP A 221 -25.38 1.63 6.16
CA TRP A 221 -25.06 2.99 6.55
C TRP A 221 -23.92 3.11 7.58
N ALA A 222 -23.67 2.05 8.37
CA ALA A 222 -22.58 1.98 9.34
C ALA A 222 -21.30 1.32 8.79
N THR A 223 -21.35 0.81 7.56
CA THR A 223 -20.26 0.11 6.89
C THR A 223 -20.17 0.58 5.44
N SER A 224 -19.13 0.23 4.71
CA SER A 224 -19.03 0.49 3.26
C SER A 224 -19.76 -0.58 2.42
N ALA A 225 -20.67 -1.37 3.00
CA ALA A 225 -21.43 -2.38 2.27
C ALA A 225 -22.37 -1.70 1.25
N GLY A 226 -22.54 -2.32 0.08
CA GLY A 226 -23.32 -1.76 -1.01
C GLY A 226 -22.60 -0.73 -1.86
N GLU A 227 -21.38 -0.31 -1.52
CA GLU A 227 -20.56 0.52 -2.38
C GLU A 227 -19.78 -0.36 -3.36
N PHE A 228 -19.87 -0.03 -4.66
CA PHE A 228 -19.06 -0.67 -5.68
C PHE A 228 -17.84 0.19 -6.01
N LYS A 229 -16.64 -0.39 -5.81
CA LYS A 229 -15.35 0.23 -6.14
C LYS A 229 -14.60 -0.70 -7.08
N GLU A 230 -14.31 -0.23 -8.28
CA GLU A 230 -13.71 -1.05 -9.34
C GLU A 230 -12.31 -1.58 -8.97
N ASP A 231 -11.50 -0.78 -8.27
CA ASP A 231 -10.17 -1.17 -7.81
C ASP A 231 -10.20 -2.27 -6.74
N ILE A 232 -11.15 -2.20 -5.81
CA ILE A 232 -11.40 -3.25 -4.81
C ILE A 232 -11.91 -4.51 -5.51
N PHE A 233 -12.85 -4.35 -6.43
CA PHE A 233 -13.42 -5.48 -7.15
C PHE A 233 -12.38 -6.22 -8.03
N LYS A 234 -11.43 -5.51 -8.65
CA LYS A 234 -10.31 -6.15 -9.35
C LYS A 234 -9.47 -7.04 -8.42
N LYS A 235 -9.27 -6.62 -7.18
CA LYS A 235 -8.61 -7.45 -6.15
C LYS A 235 -9.48 -8.64 -5.76
N ASP A 236 -10.79 -8.46 -5.70
CA ASP A 236 -11.70 -9.56 -5.39
C ASP A 236 -11.69 -10.65 -6.46
N LEU A 237 -11.59 -10.32 -7.74
CA LEU A 237 -11.39 -11.32 -8.79
C LEU A 237 -10.10 -12.13 -8.58
N GLN A 238 -9.02 -11.49 -8.13
CA GLN A 238 -7.78 -12.18 -7.77
C GLN A 238 -7.95 -13.07 -6.53
N LYS A 239 -8.75 -12.65 -5.54
CA LYS A 239 -9.06 -13.46 -4.36
C LYS A 239 -9.91 -14.68 -4.73
N ILE A 240 -10.87 -14.52 -5.64
CA ILE A 240 -11.67 -15.64 -6.16
C ILE A 240 -10.75 -16.63 -6.91
N ASP A 241 -9.88 -16.14 -7.81
CA ASP A 241 -8.89 -16.97 -8.48
C ASP A 241 -8.01 -17.74 -7.48
N SER A 242 -7.50 -17.05 -6.46
CA SER A 242 -6.70 -17.66 -5.40
C SER A 242 -7.50 -18.72 -4.61
N LEU A 243 -8.77 -18.45 -4.29
CA LEU A 243 -9.63 -19.41 -3.60
C LEU A 243 -9.72 -20.73 -4.38
N TYR A 244 -9.93 -20.65 -5.69
CA TYR A 244 -10.00 -21.84 -6.55
C TYR A 244 -8.65 -22.54 -6.67
N GLN A 245 -7.57 -21.80 -6.92
CA GLN A 245 -6.23 -22.36 -7.06
C GLN A 245 -5.70 -22.97 -5.74
N ASP A 246 -6.10 -22.43 -4.61
CA ASP A 246 -5.77 -22.96 -3.28
C ASP A 246 -6.54 -24.25 -2.95
N ASN A 247 -7.57 -24.54 -3.71
CA ASN A 247 -8.36 -25.76 -3.59
C ASN A 247 -8.18 -26.69 -4.81
N GLY A 248 -7.10 -26.51 -5.57
CA GLY A 248 -6.67 -27.40 -6.64
C GLY A 248 -7.28 -27.15 -8.01
N TYR A 249 -8.11 -26.13 -8.19
CA TYR A 249 -8.72 -25.79 -9.47
C TYR A 249 -7.81 -24.83 -10.25
N ILE A 250 -6.69 -25.33 -10.74
CA ILE A 250 -5.67 -24.51 -11.42
C ILE A 250 -6.06 -24.08 -12.84
N GLU A 251 -7.06 -24.72 -13.44
CA GLU A 251 -7.62 -24.41 -14.75
C GLU A 251 -8.81 -23.45 -14.64
N VAL A 252 -9.02 -22.81 -13.48
CA VAL A 252 -10.11 -21.87 -13.28
C VAL A 252 -9.99 -20.68 -14.23
N GLU A 253 -11.09 -20.36 -14.91
CA GLU A 253 -11.23 -19.18 -15.74
C GLU A 253 -12.35 -18.31 -15.15
N ILE A 254 -12.01 -17.09 -14.76
CA ILE A 254 -12.99 -16.09 -14.32
C ILE A 254 -13.28 -15.21 -15.53
N GLY A 255 -14.53 -15.24 -16.01
CA GLY A 255 -14.95 -14.42 -17.13
C GLY A 255 -14.97 -12.92 -16.81
N GLU A 256 -15.04 -12.10 -17.85
CA GLU A 256 -15.23 -10.67 -17.67
C GLU A 256 -16.55 -10.39 -16.92
N PRO A 257 -16.51 -9.67 -15.79
CA PRO A 257 -17.70 -9.40 -15.01
C PRO A 257 -18.67 -8.50 -15.77
N ARG A 258 -19.96 -8.78 -15.64
CA ARG A 258 -21.03 -7.97 -16.20
C ARG A 258 -21.70 -7.17 -15.09
N ILE A 259 -21.91 -5.88 -15.35
CA ILE A 259 -22.65 -4.99 -14.44
C ILE A 259 -23.98 -4.67 -15.11
N GLU A 260 -25.05 -5.07 -14.46
CA GLU A 260 -26.41 -4.75 -14.89
C GLU A 260 -27.00 -3.66 -13.98
N VAL A 261 -27.57 -2.64 -14.57
CA VAL A 261 -28.22 -1.54 -13.86
C VAL A 261 -29.73 -1.79 -13.84
N SER A 262 -30.33 -1.66 -12.67
CA SER A 262 -31.79 -1.77 -12.50
C SER A 262 -32.52 -0.70 -13.35
N SER A 263 -33.78 -0.96 -13.73
CA SER A 263 -34.59 -0.04 -14.54
C SER A 263 -34.82 1.33 -13.88
N ASP A 264 -34.83 1.37 -12.54
CA ASP A 264 -34.93 2.59 -11.75
C ASP A 264 -33.60 3.34 -11.58
N LYS A 265 -32.51 2.80 -12.12
CA LYS A 265 -31.15 3.36 -12.05
C LYS A 265 -30.60 3.58 -10.63
N LYS A 266 -31.14 2.87 -9.63
CA LYS A 266 -30.71 2.99 -8.24
C LYS A 266 -29.80 1.85 -7.79
N ASN A 267 -29.92 0.67 -8.42
CA ASN A 267 -29.22 -0.53 -8.04
C ASN A 267 -28.37 -1.08 -9.18
N ILE A 268 -27.27 -1.72 -8.82
CA ILE A 268 -26.45 -2.52 -9.74
C ILE A 268 -26.44 -3.97 -9.28
N TYR A 269 -26.38 -4.87 -10.25
CA TYR A 269 -26.18 -6.30 -10.09
C TYR A 269 -24.85 -6.65 -10.74
N LEU A 270 -24.01 -7.34 -9.99
CA LEU A 270 -22.69 -7.76 -10.46
C LEU A 270 -22.74 -9.25 -10.76
N ILE A 271 -22.46 -9.64 -12.00
CA ILE A 271 -22.51 -11.02 -12.47
C ILE A 271 -21.08 -11.45 -12.78
N ILE A 272 -20.63 -12.53 -12.11
CA ILE A 272 -19.30 -13.11 -12.26
C ILE A 272 -19.49 -14.54 -12.76
N SER A 273 -19.00 -14.83 -13.96
CA SER A 273 -19.00 -16.18 -14.50
C SER A 273 -17.69 -16.89 -14.15
N VAL A 274 -17.79 -18.12 -13.69
CA VAL A 274 -16.64 -18.95 -13.31
C VAL A 274 -16.71 -20.28 -14.06
N LYS A 275 -15.61 -20.66 -14.68
CA LYS A 275 -15.41 -21.98 -15.25
C LYS A 275 -14.31 -22.67 -14.46
N GLU A 276 -14.71 -23.60 -13.58
CA GLU A 276 -13.85 -24.15 -12.53
C GLU A 276 -12.71 -25.04 -13.03
N GLY A 277 -12.94 -25.78 -14.12
CA GLY A 277 -12.01 -26.80 -14.58
C GLY A 277 -12.01 -28.04 -13.69
N ARG A 278 -10.91 -28.80 -13.72
CA ARG A 278 -10.73 -30.02 -12.92
C ARG A 278 -9.99 -29.72 -11.62
N GLN A 279 -10.27 -30.49 -10.56
CA GLN A 279 -9.52 -30.41 -9.32
C GLN A 279 -8.25 -31.26 -9.39
N PHE A 280 -7.09 -30.65 -9.22
CA PHE A 280 -5.79 -31.30 -9.29
C PHE A 280 -5.28 -31.74 -7.92
N LYS A 281 -4.63 -32.91 -7.90
CA LYS A 281 -3.96 -33.47 -6.74
C LYS A 281 -2.45 -33.58 -6.96
N ILE A 282 -1.70 -33.60 -5.87
CA ILE A 282 -0.26 -33.79 -5.90
C ILE A 282 0.07 -35.25 -6.26
N GLY A 283 0.88 -35.44 -7.27
CA GLY A 283 1.46 -36.72 -7.67
C GLY A 283 2.79 -36.99 -6.98
N ARG A 284 3.86 -37.05 -7.77
CA ARG A 284 5.24 -37.22 -7.28
C ARG A 284 5.85 -35.86 -6.96
N ILE A 285 6.68 -35.82 -5.91
CA ILE A 285 7.51 -34.66 -5.56
C ILE A 285 8.96 -35.11 -5.75
N ASP A 286 9.64 -34.50 -6.69
CA ASP A 286 11.06 -34.75 -6.98
C ASP A 286 11.87 -33.52 -6.55
N ILE A 287 12.98 -33.74 -5.85
CA ILE A 287 13.86 -32.67 -5.36
C ILE A 287 15.21 -32.85 -6.03
N GLN A 288 15.74 -31.77 -6.61
CA GLN A 288 17.01 -31.76 -7.33
C GLN A 288 17.87 -30.59 -6.86
N GLY A 289 19.19 -30.78 -6.85
CA GLY A 289 20.17 -29.73 -6.55
C GLY A 289 20.35 -29.39 -5.07
N ASN A 290 19.46 -29.79 -4.16
CA ASN A 290 19.59 -29.46 -2.76
C ASN A 290 20.74 -30.24 -2.08
N THR A 291 21.64 -29.51 -1.46
CA THR A 291 22.75 -30.08 -0.66
C THR A 291 22.72 -29.63 0.81
N LEU A 292 21.75 -28.83 1.22
CA LEU A 292 21.68 -28.18 2.53
C LEU A 292 20.66 -28.81 3.48
N LEU A 293 19.51 -29.21 2.93
CA LEU A 293 18.39 -29.82 3.63
C LEU A 293 18.17 -31.22 3.09
N SER A 294 17.74 -32.16 3.93
CA SER A 294 17.31 -33.47 3.47
C SER A 294 15.99 -33.39 2.70
N ASP A 295 15.75 -34.33 1.80
CA ASP A 295 14.49 -34.42 1.03
C ASP A 295 13.26 -34.43 1.94
N LYS A 296 13.40 -35.07 3.12
CA LYS A 296 12.35 -35.07 4.14
C LYS A 296 12.07 -33.67 4.68
N GLU A 297 13.12 -32.92 5.06
CA GLU A 297 12.95 -31.54 5.56
C GLU A 297 12.35 -30.63 4.50
N VAL A 298 12.75 -30.77 3.23
CA VAL A 298 12.17 -30.03 2.12
C VAL A 298 10.70 -30.36 1.95
N THR A 299 10.35 -31.66 1.94
CA THR A 299 8.96 -32.11 1.76
C THR A 299 8.08 -31.70 2.94
N ASP A 300 8.57 -31.82 4.17
CA ASP A 300 7.85 -31.42 5.38
C ASP A 300 7.62 -29.90 5.41
N THR A 301 8.61 -29.12 4.98
CA THR A 301 8.50 -27.64 4.93
C THR A 301 7.46 -27.18 3.90
N ILE A 302 7.43 -27.78 2.70
CA ILE A 302 6.40 -27.49 1.70
C ILE A 302 5.03 -28.00 2.16
N GLY A 303 5.02 -29.07 2.96
CA GLY A 303 3.85 -29.61 3.61
C GLY A 303 2.89 -30.34 2.67
N PHE A 304 3.31 -30.74 1.47
CA PHE A 304 2.50 -31.57 0.57
C PHE A 304 2.73 -33.05 0.81
N LYS A 305 1.65 -33.80 0.61
CA LYS A 305 1.69 -35.28 0.56
C LYS A 305 1.14 -35.75 -0.77
N ARG A 306 1.65 -36.87 -1.29
CA ARG A 306 1.11 -37.50 -2.49
C ARG A 306 -0.39 -37.77 -2.31
N GLY A 307 -1.19 -37.42 -3.31
CA GLY A 307 -2.64 -37.57 -3.30
C GLY A 307 -3.40 -36.42 -2.62
N SER A 308 -2.72 -35.50 -1.90
CA SER A 308 -3.39 -34.31 -1.37
C SER A 308 -3.82 -33.36 -2.48
N VAL A 309 -4.86 -32.58 -2.24
CA VAL A 309 -5.28 -31.52 -3.17
C VAL A 309 -4.16 -30.50 -3.30
N PHE A 310 -3.90 -30.04 -4.52
CA PHE A 310 -2.95 -28.96 -4.76
C PHE A 310 -3.46 -27.66 -4.17
N ASN A 311 -2.57 -26.88 -3.57
CA ASN A 311 -2.86 -25.56 -3.03
C ASN A 311 -1.73 -24.62 -3.41
N ARG A 312 -2.04 -23.57 -4.17
CA ARG A 312 -1.06 -22.63 -4.70
C ARG A 312 -0.40 -21.81 -3.59
N GLY A 313 -1.20 -21.23 -2.71
CA GLY A 313 -0.68 -20.42 -1.60
C GLY A 313 0.19 -21.24 -0.65
N LYS A 314 -0.17 -22.51 -0.42
CA LYS A 314 0.66 -23.43 0.36
C LYS A 314 2.02 -23.70 -0.31
N LEU A 315 2.05 -23.85 -1.66
CA LEU A 315 3.30 -24.00 -2.40
C LEU A 315 4.17 -22.75 -2.28
N GLU A 316 3.58 -21.58 -2.51
CA GLU A 316 4.28 -20.29 -2.43
C GLU A 316 4.85 -20.05 -1.02
N ASN A 317 4.05 -20.29 0.02
CA ASN A 317 4.50 -20.20 1.41
C ASN A 317 5.59 -21.23 1.75
N GLY A 318 5.49 -22.44 1.21
CA GLY A 318 6.51 -23.48 1.37
C GLY A 318 7.83 -23.09 0.73
N ILE A 319 7.80 -22.47 -0.45
CA ILE A 319 9.00 -21.95 -1.12
C ILE A 319 9.64 -20.83 -0.31
N ILE A 320 8.84 -19.88 0.21
CA ILE A 320 9.32 -18.82 1.09
C ILE A 320 9.97 -19.41 2.33
N ALA A 321 9.33 -20.39 2.98
CA ALA A 321 9.86 -21.04 4.16
C ALA A 321 11.18 -21.80 3.88
N LEU A 322 11.29 -22.46 2.72
CA LEU A 322 12.54 -23.07 2.29
C LEU A 322 13.64 -22.02 2.05
N SER A 323 13.31 -20.91 1.39
CA SER A 323 14.27 -19.82 1.18
C SER A 323 14.72 -19.22 2.52
N ASP A 324 13.80 -19.05 3.48
CA ASP A 324 14.13 -18.59 4.84
C ASP A 324 15.06 -19.57 5.57
N LEU A 325 14.84 -20.89 5.44
CA LEU A 325 15.73 -21.91 6.04
C LEU A 325 17.14 -21.86 5.45
N HIS A 326 17.27 -21.62 4.15
CA HIS A 326 18.57 -21.42 3.51
C HIS A 326 19.22 -20.11 3.97
N ALA A 327 18.46 -19.03 4.01
CA ALA A 327 18.93 -17.72 4.44
C ALA A 327 19.37 -17.70 5.92
N GLN A 328 18.72 -18.47 6.80
CA GLN A 328 19.15 -18.65 8.19
C GLN A 328 20.55 -19.26 8.31
N LYS A 329 20.99 -20.02 7.30
CA LYS A 329 22.33 -20.63 7.25
C LYS A 329 23.33 -19.82 6.44
N GLY A 330 22.97 -18.59 6.01
CA GLY A 330 23.82 -17.67 5.26
C GLY A 330 23.69 -17.75 3.73
N TYR A 331 22.75 -18.52 3.22
CA TYR A 331 22.49 -18.66 1.76
C TYR A 331 21.31 -17.78 1.35
N LEU A 332 21.53 -16.47 1.39
CA LEU A 332 20.48 -15.46 1.21
C LEU A 332 19.82 -15.51 -0.19
N PHE A 333 20.56 -15.90 -1.20
CA PHE A 333 20.11 -15.94 -2.59
C PHE A 333 19.85 -17.36 -3.09
N ALA A 334 19.39 -18.23 -2.19
CA ALA A 334 18.94 -19.56 -2.59
C ALA A 334 17.77 -19.44 -3.56
N ASP A 335 17.91 -20.02 -4.74
CA ASP A 335 16.87 -20.06 -5.77
C ASP A 335 16.13 -21.40 -5.72
N ILE A 336 14.81 -21.33 -5.58
CA ILE A 336 13.95 -22.50 -5.45
C ILE A 336 12.87 -22.41 -6.52
N ILE A 337 13.06 -23.15 -7.60
CA ILE A 337 12.19 -23.13 -8.77
C ILE A 337 11.26 -24.33 -8.75
N PRO A 338 9.97 -24.14 -8.49
CA PRO A 338 8.98 -25.21 -8.58
C PRO A 338 8.56 -25.43 -10.05
N MET A 339 8.95 -26.52 -10.64
CA MET A 339 8.46 -26.95 -11.97
C MET A 339 7.29 -27.90 -11.80
N ARG A 340 6.16 -27.56 -12.42
CA ARG A 340 4.93 -28.35 -12.44
C ARG A 340 4.85 -29.14 -13.73
N LYS A 341 4.75 -30.47 -13.64
CA LYS A 341 4.54 -31.37 -14.79
C LYS A 341 3.16 -31.99 -14.70
N PHE A 342 2.44 -31.92 -15.78
CA PHE A 342 1.07 -32.42 -15.91
C PHE A 342 1.09 -33.70 -16.74
N PRO A 343 0.86 -34.88 -16.14
CA PRO A 343 0.66 -36.11 -16.91
C PRO A 343 -0.58 -35.99 -17.82
N LYS A 344 -0.49 -36.50 -19.03
CA LYS A 344 -1.60 -36.45 -19.99
C LYS A 344 -2.86 -37.07 -19.40
N ASP A 345 -4.00 -36.37 -19.54
CA ASP A 345 -5.35 -36.77 -19.17
C ASP A 345 -5.62 -37.05 -17.68
N LEU A 346 -4.66 -36.81 -16.81
CA LEU A 346 -4.83 -37.01 -15.36
C LEU A 346 -4.82 -35.65 -14.62
N PRO A 347 -5.77 -35.42 -13.70
CA PRO A 347 -5.77 -34.21 -12.87
C PRO A 347 -4.74 -34.33 -11.72
N ILE A 348 -3.47 -34.50 -12.10
CA ILE A 348 -2.34 -34.70 -11.19
C ILE A 348 -1.23 -33.70 -11.54
N ILE A 349 -0.60 -33.16 -10.52
CA ILE A 349 0.58 -32.30 -10.63
C ILE A 349 1.78 -33.03 -10.01
N ASN A 350 2.76 -33.34 -10.84
CA ASN A 350 4.07 -33.75 -10.35
C ASN A 350 4.91 -32.47 -10.14
N LEU A 351 5.41 -32.28 -8.93
CA LEU A 351 6.27 -31.16 -8.55
C LEU A 351 7.72 -31.59 -8.67
N ASN A 352 8.50 -30.85 -9.42
CA ASN A 352 9.97 -30.96 -9.41
C ASN A 352 10.52 -29.65 -8.85
N LEU A 353 11.16 -29.74 -7.69
CA LEU A 353 11.78 -28.62 -7.00
C LEU A 353 13.26 -28.59 -7.34
N ASN A 354 13.64 -27.64 -8.15
CA ASN A 354 15.06 -27.40 -8.43
C ASN A 354 15.57 -26.35 -7.45
N ILE A 355 16.51 -26.77 -6.56
CA ILE A 355 17.04 -25.91 -5.49
C ILE A 355 18.51 -25.64 -5.76
N ASP A 356 18.85 -24.38 -6.01
CA ASP A 356 20.22 -23.90 -6.02
C ASP A 356 20.44 -23.03 -4.76
N LYS A 357 21.21 -23.55 -3.81
CA LYS A 357 21.51 -22.81 -2.58
C LYS A 357 22.37 -21.55 -2.82
N GLY A 358 23.06 -21.46 -3.95
CA GLY A 358 23.99 -20.38 -4.25
C GLY A 358 25.21 -20.34 -3.32
N GLU A 359 25.81 -19.14 -3.17
CA GLU A 359 26.97 -18.90 -2.29
C GLU A 359 26.52 -18.45 -0.89
N LYS A 360 27.36 -18.74 0.11
CA LYS A 360 27.19 -18.24 1.47
C LYS A 360 27.72 -16.82 1.58
N TYR A 361 26.90 -15.92 2.14
CA TYR A 361 27.25 -14.52 2.33
C TYR A 361 27.39 -14.16 3.80
N TYR A 362 28.25 -13.19 4.08
CA TYR A 362 28.52 -12.66 5.41
C TYR A 362 28.18 -11.18 5.47
N VAL A 363 27.80 -10.71 6.64
CA VAL A 363 27.56 -9.29 6.89
C VAL A 363 28.91 -8.55 6.76
N GLY A 364 28.98 -7.64 5.82
CA GLY A 364 30.11 -6.72 5.69
C GLY A 364 29.96 -5.58 6.70
N ARG A 365 29.84 -4.35 6.22
CA ARG A 365 29.61 -3.19 7.07
C ARG A 365 28.12 -2.94 7.26
N ILE A 366 27.73 -2.47 8.46
CA ILE A 366 26.38 -2.03 8.78
C ILE A 366 26.37 -0.50 8.86
N ASP A 367 25.83 0.16 7.85
CA ASP A 367 25.69 1.60 7.77
C ASP A 367 24.27 2.03 8.15
N ILE A 368 24.16 2.88 9.19
CA ILE A 368 22.90 3.43 9.66
C ILE A 368 22.83 4.89 9.25
N THR A 369 21.74 5.28 8.59
CA THR A 369 21.53 6.64 8.08
C THR A 369 20.12 7.13 8.38
N GLY A 370 19.92 8.46 8.43
CA GLY A 370 18.61 9.08 8.70
C GLY A 370 18.31 9.28 10.19
N ASN A 371 19.21 8.85 11.08
CA ASN A 371 19.10 8.99 12.53
C ASN A 371 19.71 10.32 13.01
N PHE A 372 19.01 11.42 12.79
CA PHE A 372 19.50 12.77 13.16
C PHE A 372 19.47 13.05 14.66
N LYS A 373 18.52 12.44 15.38
CA LYS A 373 18.33 12.58 16.84
C LYS A 373 18.81 11.34 17.59
N THR A 374 18.39 10.17 17.12
CA THR A 374 18.70 8.89 17.78
C THR A 374 20.17 8.53 17.57
N ARG A 375 20.88 8.24 18.65
CA ARG A 375 22.29 7.84 18.58
C ARG A 375 22.43 6.50 17.89
N ASP A 376 23.45 6.32 17.07
CA ASP A 376 23.75 5.10 16.32
C ASP A 376 23.71 3.85 17.23
N LYS A 377 24.34 3.93 18.42
CA LYS A 377 24.35 2.81 19.37
C LYS A 377 22.97 2.35 19.86
N VAL A 378 21.98 3.26 19.88
CA VAL A 378 20.60 2.93 20.28
C VAL A 378 19.93 2.05 19.23
N ILE A 379 20.24 2.27 17.96
CA ILE A 379 19.77 1.47 16.84
C ILE A 379 20.56 0.17 16.76
N ARG A 380 21.87 0.28 16.83
CA ARG A 380 22.79 -0.85 16.66
C ARG A 380 22.61 -1.96 17.71
N ARG A 381 22.23 -1.61 18.93
CA ARG A 381 21.96 -2.59 20.02
C ARG A 381 20.70 -3.43 19.80
N GLU A 382 19.77 -2.98 18.93
CA GLU A 382 18.58 -3.74 18.55
C GLU A 382 18.85 -4.73 17.40
N LEU A 383 20.06 -4.70 16.83
CA LEU A 383 20.47 -5.63 15.79
C LEU A 383 20.85 -6.97 16.41
N THR A 384 20.26 -8.04 15.90
CA THR A 384 20.56 -9.42 16.33
C THR A 384 21.70 -10.06 15.55
N LEU A 385 22.26 -9.33 14.56
CA LEU A 385 23.44 -9.73 13.79
C LEU A 385 24.51 -8.65 13.84
N THR A 386 25.76 -9.10 13.73
CA THR A 386 26.95 -8.24 13.75
C THR A 386 27.77 -8.41 12.47
N GLU A 387 28.68 -7.47 12.23
CA GLU A 387 29.61 -7.55 11.12
C GLU A 387 30.49 -8.81 11.24
N GLY A 388 30.59 -9.57 10.14
CA GLY A 388 31.26 -10.87 10.08
C GLY A 388 30.35 -12.07 10.28
N ASP A 389 29.12 -11.90 10.77
CA ASP A 389 28.18 -13.00 10.89
C ASP A 389 27.68 -13.49 9.52
N PRO A 390 27.27 -14.75 9.38
CA PRO A 390 26.52 -15.18 8.21
C PRO A 390 25.23 -14.35 8.07
N VAL A 391 24.95 -13.83 6.88
CA VAL A 391 23.71 -13.06 6.64
C VAL A 391 22.51 -13.97 6.92
N ASN A 392 21.63 -13.53 7.81
CA ASN A 392 20.45 -14.27 8.21
C ASN A 392 19.20 -13.41 8.05
N SER A 393 18.32 -13.77 7.11
CA SER A 393 17.11 -13.00 6.80
C SER A 393 16.13 -12.93 7.96
N LEU A 394 16.04 -13.99 8.78
CA LEU A 394 15.18 -14.00 9.96
C LEU A 394 15.69 -13.03 11.03
N GLN A 395 17.00 -13.07 11.33
CA GLN A 395 17.62 -12.13 12.26
C GLN A 395 17.50 -10.69 11.77
N LEU A 396 17.66 -10.44 10.46
CA LEU A 396 17.48 -9.12 9.88
C LEU A 396 16.05 -8.62 10.02
N ARG A 397 15.07 -9.49 9.82
CA ARG A 397 13.64 -9.19 10.03
C ARG A 397 13.36 -8.88 11.50
N GLN A 398 13.87 -9.73 12.41
CA GLN A 398 13.74 -9.55 13.86
C GLN A 398 14.36 -8.20 14.28
N SER A 399 15.58 -7.91 13.85
CA SER A 399 16.24 -6.62 14.12
C SER A 399 15.37 -5.43 13.68
N ARG A 400 14.75 -5.51 12.51
CA ARG A 400 13.84 -4.48 12.03
C ARG A 400 12.59 -4.35 12.88
N GLU A 401 12.00 -5.47 13.31
CA GLU A 401 10.84 -5.49 14.21
C GLU A 401 11.19 -4.91 15.58
N ASP A 402 12.35 -5.27 16.14
CA ASP A 402 12.84 -4.72 17.41
C ASP A 402 13.07 -3.20 17.32
N MET A 403 13.63 -2.72 16.21
CA MET A 403 13.77 -1.28 15.95
C MET A 403 12.41 -0.57 15.83
N TYR A 404 11.41 -1.17 15.17
CA TYR A 404 10.04 -0.62 15.13
C TYR A 404 9.40 -0.61 16.52
N ALA A 405 9.67 -1.61 17.34
CA ALA A 405 9.13 -1.71 18.70
C ALA A 405 9.64 -0.58 19.63
N LEU A 406 10.77 0.04 19.33
CA LEU A 406 11.23 1.25 20.02
C LEU A 406 10.23 2.41 19.89
N GLY A 407 9.49 2.47 18.76
CA GLY A 407 8.55 3.55 18.50
C GLY A 407 9.18 4.86 18.06
N TYR A 408 10.46 4.88 17.64
CA TYR A 408 11.20 6.08 17.24
C TYR A 408 11.17 6.36 15.74
N PHE A 409 10.71 5.42 14.94
CA PHE A 409 10.77 5.47 13.48
C PHE A 409 9.41 5.29 12.82
N ASN A 410 9.16 6.06 11.76
CA ASN A 410 8.02 5.89 10.86
C ASN A 410 8.30 4.80 9.83
N ASP A 411 9.54 4.75 9.33
CA ASP A 411 9.95 3.75 8.32
C ASP A 411 11.40 3.31 8.54
N ILE A 412 11.68 2.05 8.21
CA ILE A 412 13.00 1.42 8.30
C ILE A 412 13.23 0.62 7.03
N LYS A 413 14.06 1.17 6.14
CA LYS A 413 14.46 0.55 4.88
C LYS A 413 15.82 -0.12 5.02
N VAL A 414 15.86 -1.43 4.77
CA VAL A 414 17.12 -2.17 4.75
C VAL A 414 17.45 -2.53 3.30
N LYS A 415 18.62 -2.13 2.85
CA LYS A 415 19.17 -2.46 1.53
C LYS A 415 20.48 -3.22 1.72
N THR A 416 20.72 -4.17 0.84
CA THR A 416 21.98 -4.89 0.78
C THR A 416 22.77 -4.41 -0.43
N LYS A 417 24.05 -4.14 -0.23
CA LYS A 417 25.02 -3.85 -1.30
C LYS A 417 26.17 -4.83 -1.25
N ARG A 418 26.85 -5.06 -2.37
CA ARG A 418 28.10 -5.80 -2.34
C ARG A 418 29.13 -5.01 -1.54
N GLY A 419 29.66 -5.62 -0.50
CA GLY A 419 30.73 -5.09 0.33
C GLY A 419 32.12 -5.38 -0.21
N GLU A 420 33.12 -4.96 0.53
CA GLU A 420 34.51 -5.29 0.24
C GLU A 420 34.73 -6.81 0.45
N GLY A 421 35.21 -7.48 -0.61
CA GLY A 421 35.36 -8.93 -0.64
C GLY A 421 34.23 -9.65 -1.41
N ARG A 422 34.56 -10.86 -1.91
CA ARG A 422 33.69 -11.57 -2.88
C ARG A 422 32.36 -12.03 -2.29
N LYS A 423 32.28 -12.21 -0.95
CA LYS A 423 31.12 -12.80 -0.27
C LYS A 423 30.57 -11.94 0.85
N ASN A 424 30.93 -10.66 0.91
CA ASN A 424 30.42 -9.74 1.90
C ASN A 424 29.27 -8.90 1.34
N LEU A 425 28.26 -8.71 2.18
CA LEU A 425 27.12 -7.84 1.90
C LEU A 425 27.06 -6.73 2.96
N ASP A 426 27.24 -5.50 2.53
CA ASP A 426 27.03 -4.35 3.38
C ASP A 426 25.52 -4.12 3.53
N LEU A 427 25.10 -3.82 4.76
CA LEU A 427 23.73 -3.53 5.12
C LEU A 427 23.55 -2.03 5.27
N GLU A 428 22.82 -1.39 4.38
CA GLU A 428 22.41 0.00 4.52
C GLU A 428 21.02 0.06 5.18
N MET A 429 20.99 0.56 6.41
CA MET A 429 19.76 0.76 7.18
C MET A 429 19.41 2.24 7.17
N ASN A 430 18.42 2.63 6.37
CA ASN A 430 17.92 4.00 6.35
C ASN A 430 16.66 4.09 7.20
N VAL A 431 16.71 4.92 8.24
CA VAL A 431 15.61 5.15 9.17
C VAL A 431 14.97 6.52 8.96
N GLU A 432 13.66 6.60 9.08
CA GLU A 432 12.90 7.84 9.09
C GLU A 432 12.37 8.08 10.50
N GLU A 433 12.96 9.05 11.22
CA GLU A 433 12.60 9.34 12.60
C GLU A 433 11.22 10.00 12.72
N ARG A 434 10.53 9.70 13.82
CA ARG A 434 9.28 10.37 14.22
C ARG A 434 9.46 11.14 15.53
N ALA A 435 8.50 11.99 15.84
CA ALA A 435 8.44 12.62 17.13
C ALA A 435 8.21 11.55 18.22
N THR A 436 9.05 11.57 19.28
CA THR A 436 9.02 10.63 20.41
C THR A 436 8.43 11.27 21.67
N GLY A 437 8.24 12.59 21.63
CA GLY A 437 7.54 13.32 22.68
C GLY A 437 6.03 13.28 22.51
N SER A 438 5.30 13.22 23.62
CA SER A 438 3.84 13.30 23.65
C SER A 438 3.36 14.26 24.74
N LEU A 439 2.27 14.96 24.44
CA LEU A 439 1.54 15.80 25.37
C LEU A 439 0.08 15.37 25.32
N SER A 440 -0.46 14.96 26.46
CA SER A 440 -1.83 14.47 26.58
C SER A 440 -2.62 15.29 27.59
N PHE A 441 -3.86 15.61 27.24
CA PHE A 441 -4.82 16.24 28.13
C PHE A 441 -6.05 15.34 28.21
N GLY A 442 -6.57 15.17 29.40
CA GLY A 442 -7.80 14.44 29.66
C GLY A 442 -8.71 15.21 30.63
N ALA A 443 -10.01 15.13 30.41
CA ALA A 443 -10.99 15.58 31.36
C ALA A 443 -12.11 14.53 31.44
N GLY A 444 -12.60 14.26 32.63
CA GLY A 444 -13.63 13.28 32.87
C GLY A 444 -14.50 13.66 34.08
N PHE A 445 -15.57 12.91 34.26
CA PHE A 445 -16.41 12.98 35.44
C PHE A 445 -16.52 11.61 36.10
N SER A 446 -16.31 11.58 37.41
CA SER A 446 -16.44 10.40 38.24
C SER A 446 -17.39 10.72 39.41
N SER A 447 -18.29 9.79 39.75
CA SER A 447 -19.16 9.94 40.93
C SER A 447 -18.37 10.01 42.23
N ALA A 448 -17.17 9.43 42.27
CA ALA A 448 -16.29 9.45 43.44
C ALA A 448 -15.48 10.74 43.55
N GLU A 449 -14.97 11.28 42.45
CA GLU A 449 -13.99 12.37 42.41
C GLU A 449 -14.52 13.66 41.76
N ASN A 450 -15.78 13.64 41.26
CA ASN A 450 -16.40 14.72 40.47
C ASN A 450 -15.66 14.96 39.14
N ILE A 451 -15.27 16.21 38.87
CA ILE A 451 -14.50 16.56 37.68
C ILE A 451 -13.03 16.18 37.92
N VAL A 452 -12.47 15.42 36.98
CA VAL A 452 -11.07 14.99 36.95
C VAL A 452 -10.41 15.60 35.73
N GLY A 453 -9.29 16.30 35.94
CA GLY A 453 -8.41 16.80 34.91
C GLY A 453 -7.08 16.04 34.94
N MET A 454 -6.53 15.68 33.78
CA MET A 454 -5.24 15.02 33.67
C MET A 454 -4.39 15.71 32.60
N VAL A 455 -3.11 15.88 32.92
CA VAL A 455 -2.08 16.35 31.98
C VAL A 455 -0.90 15.40 32.08
N SER A 456 -0.37 14.97 30.95
CA SER A 456 0.82 14.12 30.88
C SER A 456 1.75 14.59 29.77
N VAL A 457 3.04 14.69 30.09
CA VAL A 457 4.13 14.97 29.15
C VAL A 457 5.08 13.81 29.21
N SER A 458 5.43 13.23 28.05
CA SER A 458 6.45 12.19 27.99
C SER A 458 7.39 12.37 26.80
N GLU A 459 8.62 11.88 26.97
CA GLU A 459 9.62 11.75 25.92
C GLU A 459 10.27 10.37 26.02
N ASP A 460 10.15 9.59 24.94
CA ASP A 460 10.62 8.20 24.94
C ASP A 460 12.07 8.05 24.45
N ASN A 461 12.65 9.09 23.86
CA ASN A 461 14.02 9.08 23.35
C ASN A 461 14.80 10.35 23.76
N LEU A 462 14.83 10.63 25.05
CA LEU A 462 15.47 11.82 25.60
C LEU A 462 16.95 11.90 25.20
N PHE A 463 17.34 13.02 24.56
CA PHE A 463 18.69 13.28 24.02
C PHE A 463 19.18 12.23 22.99
N GLY A 464 18.25 11.49 22.37
CA GLY A 464 18.57 10.42 21.42
C GLY A 464 19.24 9.20 22.05
N LYS A 465 19.23 9.07 23.39
CA LYS A 465 19.86 7.97 24.13
C LYS A 465 18.92 6.77 24.36
N GLY A 466 17.66 6.88 23.95
CA GLY A 466 16.62 5.91 24.27
C GLY A 466 16.16 5.99 25.73
N TRP A 467 16.52 7.05 26.45
CA TRP A 467 16.03 7.29 27.79
C TRP A 467 14.58 7.76 27.75
N LYS A 468 13.78 7.30 28.70
CA LYS A 468 12.37 7.67 28.82
C LYS A 468 12.17 8.54 30.02
N ILE A 469 11.44 9.64 29.87
CA ILE A 469 10.97 10.48 30.95
C ILE A 469 9.47 10.72 30.77
N SER A 470 8.73 10.69 31.87
CA SER A 470 7.32 11.09 31.89
C SER A 470 6.98 11.85 33.14
N LEU A 471 6.18 12.87 32.98
CA LEU A 471 5.57 13.65 34.06
C LEU A 471 4.06 13.61 33.87
N SER A 472 3.33 13.15 34.86
CA SER A 472 1.87 13.19 34.86
C SER A 472 1.33 13.88 36.11
N ALA A 473 0.23 14.60 35.91
CA ALA A 473 -0.54 15.22 36.97
C ALA A 473 -2.01 14.94 36.73
N GLN A 474 -2.67 14.41 37.77
CA GLN A 474 -4.12 14.22 37.80
C GLN A 474 -4.68 15.05 38.96
N LEU A 475 -5.68 15.85 38.68
CA LEU A 475 -6.29 16.78 39.65
C LEU A 475 -7.80 16.56 39.63
N SER A 476 -8.35 16.35 40.80
CA SER A 476 -9.79 16.34 41.03
C SER A 476 -10.16 17.09 42.29
N SER A 477 -11.43 17.22 42.57
CA SER A 477 -11.88 17.87 43.82
C SER A 477 -11.46 17.10 45.08
N ARG A 478 -11.14 15.81 44.97
CA ARG A 478 -10.86 14.89 46.08
C ARG A 478 -9.52 14.15 45.98
N ALA A 479 -8.88 14.19 44.82
CA ALA A 479 -7.61 13.52 44.59
C ALA A 479 -6.65 14.41 43.84
N THR A 480 -5.39 14.29 44.18
CA THR A 480 -4.29 14.93 43.47
C THR A 480 -3.17 13.90 43.36
N GLU A 481 -2.71 13.68 42.14
CA GLU A 481 -1.63 12.72 41.86
C GLU A 481 -0.59 13.39 40.98
N PHE A 482 0.68 13.28 41.36
CA PHE A 482 1.84 13.71 40.61
C PHE A 482 2.80 12.53 40.51
N ASP A 483 3.18 12.16 39.31
CA ASP A 483 4.16 11.12 39.06
C ASP A 483 5.23 11.63 38.08
N LEU A 484 6.49 11.48 38.47
CA LEU A 484 7.67 11.69 37.64
C LEU A 484 8.40 10.35 37.51
N SER A 485 8.57 9.88 36.29
CA SER A 485 9.28 8.62 35.97
C SER A 485 10.43 8.90 35.03
N PHE A 486 11.58 8.32 35.31
CA PHE A 486 12.73 8.26 34.42
C PHE A 486 13.16 6.81 34.26
N THR A 487 13.52 6.40 33.02
CA THR A 487 14.00 5.03 32.75
C THR A 487 15.13 5.05 31.72
N ASP A 488 16.24 4.43 32.03
CA ASP A 488 17.28 4.02 31.10
C ASP A 488 17.09 2.53 30.80
N PRO A 489 16.66 2.13 29.59
CA PRO A 489 16.45 0.72 29.26
C PRO A 489 17.74 -0.07 29.06
N TRP A 490 18.90 0.61 28.97
CA TRP A 490 20.21 -0.01 28.77
C TRP A 490 21.26 0.61 29.69
N LEU A 491 21.13 0.36 30.98
CA LEU A 491 22.03 0.90 31.99
C LEU A 491 23.48 0.49 31.73
N LEU A 492 24.34 1.50 31.54
CA LEU A 492 25.77 1.30 31.23
C LEU A 492 25.98 0.44 29.98
N ASP A 493 25.14 0.61 28.97
CA ASP A 493 25.13 -0.13 27.69
C ASP A 493 24.96 -1.67 27.86
N LYS A 494 24.36 -2.11 28.98
CA LYS A 494 23.96 -3.50 29.21
C LYS A 494 22.43 -3.63 29.08
N PRO A 495 21.90 -4.80 28.70
CA PRO A 495 20.45 -5.02 28.56
C PRO A 495 19.77 -5.13 29.94
N ILE A 496 20.02 -4.14 30.77
CA ILE A 496 19.43 -3.97 32.11
C ILE A 496 18.71 -2.64 32.10
N SER A 497 17.40 -2.67 32.27
CA SER A 497 16.59 -1.47 32.47
C SER A 497 16.75 -0.97 33.89
N ALA A 498 17.02 0.31 34.06
CA ALA A 498 17.00 0.98 35.37
C ALA A 498 16.12 2.22 35.32
N GLY A 499 15.31 2.42 36.34
CA GLY A 499 14.43 3.58 36.41
C GLY A 499 14.25 4.08 37.84
N ILE A 500 13.77 5.31 37.94
CA ILE A 500 13.36 5.94 39.20
C ILE A 500 12.00 6.61 38.99
N ASP A 501 11.08 6.36 39.92
CA ASP A 501 9.78 7.01 40.00
C ASP A 501 9.73 7.83 41.28
N ILE A 502 9.22 9.03 41.17
CA ILE A 502 8.93 9.93 42.31
C ILE A 502 7.45 10.28 42.22
N TYR A 503 6.71 10.05 43.27
CA TYR A 503 5.28 10.26 43.28
C TYR A 503 4.77 10.95 44.54
N ASN A 504 3.68 11.68 44.36
CA ASN A 504 2.89 12.27 45.46
C ASN A 504 1.41 12.09 45.10
N LYS A 505 0.72 11.28 45.88
CA LYS A 505 -0.68 10.93 45.68
C LYS A 505 -1.47 11.32 46.93
N ARG A 506 -2.50 12.13 46.76
CA ARG A 506 -3.44 12.49 47.82
C ARG A 506 -4.83 12.10 47.38
N ALA A 507 -5.56 11.42 48.23
CA ALA A 507 -6.96 11.09 48.00
C ALA A 507 -7.78 11.29 49.30
N GLU A 508 -8.98 11.82 49.18
CA GLU A 508 -9.95 11.92 50.24
C GLU A 508 -10.97 10.79 50.11
N ASP A 509 -10.95 9.87 51.07
CA ASP A 509 -11.95 8.79 51.15
C ASP A 509 -13.18 9.29 51.90
N PHE A 510 -14.18 9.71 51.12
CA PHE A 510 -15.41 10.27 51.67
C PHE A 510 -16.27 9.20 52.35
N SER A 511 -16.20 7.95 51.93
CA SER A 511 -16.97 6.84 52.51
C SER A 511 -16.44 6.49 53.90
N ASN A 512 -15.12 6.50 54.06
CA ASN A 512 -14.44 6.13 55.28
C ASN A 512 -13.97 7.38 56.08
N LYS A 513 -14.24 8.59 55.58
CA LYS A 513 -14.06 9.87 56.26
C LYS A 513 -12.62 10.10 56.75
N PHE A 514 -11.66 9.95 55.84
CA PHE A 514 -10.25 10.30 56.08
C PHE A 514 -9.56 10.76 54.81
N SER A 515 -8.43 11.40 54.94
CA SER A 515 -7.53 11.76 53.84
C SER A 515 -6.27 10.91 53.89
N ARG A 516 -5.88 10.34 52.76
CA ARG A 516 -4.62 9.59 52.60
C ARG A 516 -3.70 10.34 51.66
N GLN A 517 -2.47 10.55 52.08
CA GLN A 517 -1.41 11.08 51.23
C GLN A 517 -0.25 10.10 51.23
N GLU A 518 0.21 9.75 50.03
CA GLU A 518 1.36 8.88 49.83
C GLU A 518 2.41 9.64 49.03
N THR A 519 3.62 9.77 49.59
CA THR A 519 4.77 10.40 48.92
C THR A 519 5.92 9.42 48.96
N GLY A 520 6.57 9.22 47.82
CA GLY A 520 7.65 8.26 47.82
C GLY A 520 8.51 8.27 46.56
N ALA A 521 9.53 7.44 46.62
CA ALA A 521 10.38 7.15 45.48
C ALA A 521 10.56 5.63 45.34
N ARG A 522 10.63 5.18 44.11
CA ARG A 522 10.85 3.77 43.75
C ARG A 522 11.97 3.70 42.72
N MET A 523 12.96 2.85 42.96
CA MET A 523 13.90 2.46 41.93
C MET A 523 13.39 1.17 41.25
N ARG A 524 13.65 1.00 39.99
CA ARG A 524 13.25 -0.17 39.21
C ARG A 524 14.46 -0.70 38.46
N PHE A 525 14.70 -2.01 38.57
CA PHE A 525 15.71 -2.72 37.80
C PHE A 525 15.03 -3.89 37.12
N GLY A 526 15.19 -3.99 35.79
CA GLY A 526 14.61 -5.05 34.99
C GLY A 526 15.67 -5.69 34.09
N PHE A 527 15.68 -7.00 34.01
CA PHE A 527 16.59 -7.75 33.15
C PHE A 527 15.97 -9.06 32.67
N ARG A 528 16.46 -9.55 31.57
CA ARG A 528 16.03 -10.83 31.00
C ARG A 528 16.73 -11.96 31.77
N ALA A 529 15.97 -12.71 32.56
CA ALA A 529 16.50 -13.81 33.37
C ALA A 529 16.69 -15.10 32.53
N PHE A 530 15.71 -15.38 31.66
CA PHE A 530 15.72 -16.52 30.74
C PHE A 530 15.03 -16.14 29.45
N GLU A 531 14.99 -17.02 28.46
CA GLU A 531 14.24 -16.80 27.23
C GLU A 531 12.75 -16.55 27.55
N ARG A 532 12.23 -15.39 27.13
CA ARG A 532 10.85 -14.92 27.40
C ARG A 532 10.48 -14.76 28.88
N VAL A 533 11.49 -14.69 29.79
CA VAL A 533 11.28 -14.43 31.22
C VAL A 533 12.03 -13.19 31.63
N TRP A 534 11.31 -12.21 32.14
CA TRP A 534 11.82 -10.96 32.67
C TRP A 534 11.77 -10.97 34.20
N ALA A 535 12.82 -10.55 34.84
CA ALA A 535 12.90 -10.33 36.27
C ALA A 535 12.96 -8.84 36.57
N PHE A 536 12.23 -8.40 37.59
CA PHE A 536 12.23 -7.03 38.08
C PHE A 536 12.49 -7.01 39.57
N ILE A 537 13.25 -6.02 40.01
CA ILE A 537 13.52 -5.71 41.42
C ILE A 537 13.23 -4.22 41.61
N ALA A 538 12.36 -3.86 42.56
CA ALA A 538 11.96 -2.52 42.75
C ALA A 538 11.93 -2.13 44.26
N PRO A 539 13.06 -1.64 44.84
CA PRO A 539 13.07 -1.03 46.15
C PRO A 539 12.26 0.26 46.14
N ARG A 540 11.49 0.47 47.19
CA ARG A 540 10.60 1.60 47.40
C ARG A 540 10.82 2.19 48.79
N LEU A 541 10.87 3.52 48.86
CA LEU A 541 10.83 4.33 50.07
C LEU A 541 9.61 5.24 49.98
N GLY A 542 8.70 5.15 50.90
CA GLY A 542 7.49 5.95 50.88
C GLY A 542 7.05 6.38 52.31
N THR A 543 6.33 7.45 52.36
CA THR A 543 5.63 7.91 53.56
C THR A 543 4.15 7.97 53.24
N GLU A 544 3.36 7.27 54.03
CA GLU A 544 1.91 7.33 54.00
C GLU A 544 1.42 8.15 55.19
N LYS A 545 0.60 9.18 54.91
CA LYS A 545 -0.02 10.01 55.95
C LYS A 545 -1.53 9.88 55.88
N ILE A 546 -2.12 9.38 56.95
CA ILE A 546 -3.56 9.36 57.17
C ILE A 546 -3.91 10.54 58.06
N SER A 547 -4.82 11.37 57.62
CA SER A 547 -5.23 12.61 58.35
C SER A 547 -6.74 12.89 58.16
N ASN A 548 -7.26 13.87 58.87
CA ASN A 548 -8.68 14.25 58.82
C ASN A 548 -9.62 13.06 59.13
N VAL A 549 -9.23 12.23 60.09
CA VAL A 549 -10.01 11.06 60.49
C VAL A 549 -11.25 11.47 61.26
N ASP A 550 -12.42 11.19 60.67
CA ASP A 550 -13.70 11.47 61.31
C ASP A 550 -13.89 10.66 62.62
N SER A 551 -14.62 11.20 63.54
CA SER A 551 -14.93 10.54 64.82
C SER A 551 -15.69 9.20 64.63
N GLY A 552 -16.47 9.06 63.58
CA GLY A 552 -17.17 7.82 63.17
C GLY A 552 -16.33 6.83 62.33
N ALA A 553 -15.06 7.13 62.04
CA ALA A 553 -14.22 6.22 61.28
C ALA A 553 -13.91 4.91 62.05
N SER A 554 -13.60 3.83 61.33
CA SER A 554 -13.29 2.54 61.93
C SER A 554 -12.07 2.61 62.87
N LYS A 555 -12.03 1.74 63.86
CA LYS A 555 -10.87 1.66 64.79
C LYS A 555 -9.56 1.38 64.04
N TYR A 556 -9.61 0.63 62.97
CA TYR A 556 -8.44 0.35 62.10
C TYR A 556 -7.89 1.64 61.49
N ILE A 557 -8.74 2.51 60.93
CA ILE A 557 -8.31 3.76 60.32
C ILE A 557 -7.72 4.69 61.38
N LYS A 558 -8.37 4.81 62.55
CA LYS A 558 -7.87 5.61 63.68
C LYS A 558 -6.54 5.16 64.20
N GLN A 559 -6.26 3.85 64.18
CA GLN A 559 -4.96 3.29 64.59
C GLN A 559 -3.81 3.71 63.66
N PHE A 560 -4.09 3.99 62.39
CA PHE A 560 -3.12 4.40 61.41
C PHE A 560 -3.10 5.92 61.18
N GLU A 561 -3.81 6.69 61.96
CA GLU A 561 -3.76 8.14 61.88
C GLU A 561 -2.35 8.66 62.19
N GLY A 562 -1.85 9.57 61.36
CA GLY A 562 -0.49 10.06 61.42
C GLY A 562 0.32 9.73 60.20
N SER A 563 1.64 9.75 60.34
CA SER A 563 2.59 9.52 59.26
C SER A 563 3.33 8.21 59.50
N GLN A 564 3.36 7.33 58.51
CA GLN A 564 4.04 6.02 58.59
C GLN A 564 4.99 5.87 57.41
N GLN A 565 6.21 5.41 57.67
CA GLN A 565 7.21 5.13 56.66
C GLN A 565 7.11 3.68 56.21
N THR A 566 7.04 3.51 54.88
CA THR A 566 7.11 2.19 54.27
C THR A 566 8.42 2.05 53.50
N ARG A 567 9.15 0.99 53.78
CA ARG A 567 10.35 0.59 53.04
C ARG A 567 10.12 -0.84 52.55
N SER A 568 10.06 -1.00 51.26
CA SER A 568 9.74 -2.32 50.65
C SER A 568 10.64 -2.63 49.48
N ILE A 569 10.72 -3.90 49.15
CA ILE A 569 11.33 -4.38 47.92
C ILE A 569 10.32 -5.31 47.23
N LEU A 570 9.97 -4.96 46.01
CA LEU A 570 9.16 -5.81 45.12
C LEU A 570 10.08 -6.61 44.21
N TYR A 571 9.84 -7.90 44.12
CA TYR A 571 10.42 -8.82 43.16
C TYR A 571 9.32 -9.30 42.24
N SER A 572 9.54 -9.33 40.92
CA SER A 572 8.58 -9.85 39.96
C SER A 572 9.26 -10.68 38.88
N LEU A 573 8.62 -11.77 38.48
CA LEU A 573 8.99 -12.59 37.34
C LEU A 573 7.80 -12.63 36.40
N THR A 574 8.04 -12.22 35.16
CA THR A 574 7.02 -12.21 34.10
C THR A 574 7.48 -13.09 32.94
N ARG A 575 6.67 -14.08 32.56
CA ARG A 575 6.83 -14.85 31.32
C ARG A 575 5.73 -14.45 30.37
N ASP A 576 6.09 -13.93 29.18
CA ASP A 576 5.13 -13.53 28.16
C ASP A 576 5.46 -14.25 26.83
N THR A 577 4.49 -15.03 26.35
CA THR A 577 4.58 -15.78 25.09
C THR A 577 3.52 -15.35 24.09
N ARG A 578 2.78 -14.26 24.38
CA ARG A 578 1.72 -13.76 23.52
C ARG A 578 2.29 -13.29 22.18
N ASN A 579 1.56 -13.57 21.12
CA ASN A 579 1.94 -13.16 19.75
C ASN A 579 1.75 -11.65 19.49
N HIS A 580 0.91 -10.99 20.28
CA HIS A 580 0.69 -9.53 20.19
C HIS A 580 0.36 -8.96 21.59
N PRO A 581 1.02 -7.88 22.06
CA PRO A 581 0.84 -7.38 23.42
C PRO A 581 -0.55 -6.79 23.68
N LEU A 582 -1.18 -6.13 22.67
CA LEU A 582 -2.49 -5.47 22.82
C LEU A 582 -3.66 -6.36 22.40
N PHE A 583 -3.51 -7.13 21.32
CA PHE A 583 -4.56 -8.01 20.76
C PHE A 583 -4.04 -9.44 20.63
N PRO A 584 -3.81 -10.14 21.74
CA PRO A 584 -3.27 -11.48 21.70
C PRO A 584 -4.33 -12.46 21.16
N SER A 585 -3.93 -13.27 20.19
CA SER A 585 -4.74 -14.38 19.67
C SER A 585 -4.15 -15.76 20.03
N LYS A 586 -2.90 -15.79 20.47
CA LYS A 586 -2.16 -17.01 20.88
C LYS A 586 -1.12 -16.66 21.93
N GLY A 587 -0.80 -17.64 22.78
CA GLY A 587 0.21 -17.50 23.83
C GLY A 587 -0.41 -17.22 25.20
N THR A 588 0.45 -17.08 26.21
CA THR A 588 0.06 -16.85 27.61
C THR A 588 0.99 -15.84 28.25
N ARG A 589 0.50 -15.10 29.23
CA ARG A 589 1.31 -14.28 30.12
C ARG A 589 1.09 -14.73 31.55
N TYR A 590 2.19 -14.99 32.26
CA TYR A 590 2.21 -15.28 33.69
C TYR A 590 3.10 -14.28 34.39
N GLU A 591 2.61 -13.73 35.48
CA GLU A 591 3.38 -12.88 36.36
C GLU A 591 3.21 -13.31 37.81
N ILE A 592 4.32 -13.47 38.51
CA ILE A 592 4.35 -13.66 39.93
C ILE A 592 5.16 -12.53 40.55
N SER A 593 4.59 -11.87 41.53
CA SER A 593 5.30 -10.83 42.27
C SER A 593 5.24 -11.06 43.79
N TYR A 594 6.33 -10.73 44.45
CA TYR A 594 6.47 -10.78 45.90
C TYR A 594 7.00 -9.43 46.38
N GLU A 595 6.26 -8.79 47.25
CA GLU A 595 6.71 -7.57 47.95
C GLU A 595 6.87 -7.85 49.42
N HIS A 596 8.01 -7.46 49.94
CA HIS A 596 8.31 -7.48 51.35
C HIS A 596 8.59 -6.08 51.85
N ALA A 597 7.94 -5.67 52.95
CA ALA A 597 8.11 -4.39 53.60
C ALA A 597 8.47 -4.59 55.10
N GLY A 598 9.22 -3.64 55.65
CA GLY A 598 9.56 -3.62 57.05
C GLY A 598 10.67 -4.60 57.47
N ALA A 599 10.62 -5.12 58.67
CA ALA A 599 11.63 -6.01 59.26
C ALA A 599 13.07 -5.46 59.11
N ALA A 600 13.96 -6.21 58.40
CA ALA A 600 15.33 -5.78 58.14
C ALA A 600 15.48 -4.52 57.28
N LEU A 601 14.44 -4.10 56.55
CA LEU A 601 14.41 -2.87 55.75
C LEU A 601 14.09 -1.63 56.59
N GLY A 602 13.55 -1.87 57.81
CA GLY A 602 13.04 -0.77 58.67
C GLY A 602 11.77 -0.13 58.11
N GLY A 603 11.34 0.94 58.73
CA GLY A 603 10.05 1.57 58.47
C GLY A 603 9.05 1.27 59.58
N ASP A 604 7.83 1.79 59.46
CA ASP A 604 6.79 1.67 60.48
C ASP A 604 5.77 0.57 60.13
N ILE A 605 5.84 0.01 58.88
CA ILE A 605 4.89 -0.94 58.37
C ILE A 605 5.61 -2.23 57.96
N ASP A 606 5.13 -3.37 58.48
CA ASP A 606 5.60 -4.70 58.17
C ASP A 606 4.52 -5.47 57.43
N PHE A 607 4.80 -5.91 56.21
CA PHE A 607 3.95 -6.84 55.47
C PHE A 607 4.72 -7.63 54.41
N TYR A 608 4.08 -8.70 53.94
CA TYR A 608 4.42 -9.36 52.69
C TYR A 608 3.19 -9.50 51.83
N ARG A 609 3.36 -9.39 50.52
CA ARG A 609 2.29 -9.49 49.55
C ARG A 609 2.75 -10.36 48.36
N ILE A 610 1.94 -11.32 48.02
CA ILE A 610 2.17 -12.16 46.84
C ILE A 610 1.00 -11.91 45.90
N LEU A 611 1.30 -11.62 44.65
CA LEU A 611 0.32 -11.48 43.57
C LEU A 611 0.70 -12.45 42.45
N VAL A 612 -0.29 -13.12 41.90
CA VAL A 612 -0.16 -14.00 40.73
C VAL A 612 -1.20 -13.57 39.71
N ASP A 613 -0.73 -13.26 38.53
CA ASP A 613 -1.55 -12.90 37.37
C ASP A 613 -1.33 -13.92 36.26
N ALA A 614 -2.40 -14.35 35.60
CA ALA A 614 -2.36 -15.28 34.49
C ALA A 614 -3.38 -14.84 33.43
N SER A 615 -2.93 -14.67 32.21
CA SER A 615 -3.78 -14.29 31.09
C SER A 615 -3.37 -14.99 29.78
#